data_2a0d25fce6df63e3f6b570eb6bc95ed7
#
_entry.id   2a0d25fce6df63e3f6b570eb6bc95ed7
#
_cell.length_a   1.000
_cell.length_b   1.000
_cell.length_c   1.000
_cell.angle_alpha   90.00
_cell.angle_beta   90.00
_cell.angle_gamma   90.00
#
_symmetry.space_group_name_H-M   'P 1'
#
loop_
_entity.id
_entity.type
_entity.pdbx_description
1 polymer ?
#
loop_
_entity_poly.entity_id
_entity_poly.type
_entity_poly.pdbx_seq_one_letter_code
_entity_poly.pdbx_strand_id
1 'polypeptide(L)'
;MSRTDAEALKAEGAFLNLFQKILRFTKIEHTAFSIPLIFAGAWIGTRGLTPPPGVLLLVLVAAVGARIFGMSFNRIFDRRLDALNPRTAGRELPAGRLTLRTALAIAFGGLLVYLAACVALGGWCLVLAPLPLVPLLGYSLLKRFTVLCHFGIGLCLALAPLGAFVAAAGTPKFTPPAVFFSFFVFCWLSGSDIVYALMDLQSDRQTGIHSLPVWLGTDGALRISGLLHAVAFGCLTAVFFLTGGRGPAALALALSGLAMVAMYLPSIPLGLRFFPVSTIAGIAAAMVPILGHFP
;
A
#
# COMPACT_ATOMS: atom_id res chain seq x y z
N MET A 1 42.14 21.97 0.05
CA MET A 1 40.74 21.83 0.44
C MET A 1 40.49 22.85 1.55
N SER A 2 39.60 23.82 1.33
CA SER A 2 39.33 24.83 2.35
C SER A 2 38.51 24.23 3.50
N ARG A 3 38.51 24.89 4.66
CA ARG A 3 37.70 24.44 5.82
C ARG A 3 36.19 24.38 5.47
N THR A 4 35.74 25.29 4.61
CA THR A 4 34.39 25.34 4.03
C THR A 4 34.07 24.12 3.15
N ASP A 5 35.03 23.63 2.32
CA ASP A 5 34.82 22.47 1.47
C ASP A 5 34.69 21.17 2.30
N ALA A 6 35.46 21.08 3.40
CA ALA A 6 35.40 19.93 4.29
C ALA A 6 34.07 19.91 5.10
N GLU A 7 33.55 21.07 5.53
CA GLU A 7 32.25 21.19 6.21
C GLU A 7 31.09 20.90 5.24
N ALA A 8 31.16 21.35 3.99
CA ALA A 8 30.17 21.05 2.95
C ALA A 8 30.10 19.54 2.64
N LEU A 9 31.25 18.88 2.44
CA LEU A 9 31.31 17.44 2.21
C LEU A 9 30.77 16.62 3.41
N LYS A 10 31.02 17.08 4.63
CA LYS A 10 30.50 16.44 5.85
C LYS A 10 29.00 16.60 6.00
N ALA A 11 28.45 17.77 5.64
CA ALA A 11 27.02 18.04 5.61
C ALA A 11 26.30 17.23 4.53
N GLU A 12 26.89 17.12 3.32
CA GLU A 12 26.38 16.30 2.23
C GLU A 12 26.35 14.81 2.60
N GLY A 13 27.43 14.29 3.19
CA GLY A 13 27.49 12.91 3.68
C GLY A 13 26.47 12.64 4.80
N ALA A 14 26.24 13.59 5.69
CA ALA A 14 25.21 13.49 6.73
C ALA A 14 23.78 13.50 6.14
N PHE A 15 23.53 14.34 5.13
CA PHE A 15 22.24 14.40 4.42
C PHE A 15 21.95 13.10 3.67
N LEU A 16 22.90 12.58 2.92
CA LEU A 16 22.77 11.30 2.21
C LEU A 16 22.48 10.14 3.17
N ASN A 17 23.16 10.13 4.32
CA ASN A 17 22.92 9.11 5.36
C ASN A 17 21.49 9.23 5.95
N LEU A 18 21.02 10.45 6.23
CA LEU A 18 19.66 10.68 6.72
C LEU A 18 18.62 10.29 5.66
N PHE A 19 18.82 10.68 4.42
CA PHE A 19 17.92 10.34 3.31
C PHE A 19 17.79 8.82 3.14
N GLN A 20 18.91 8.09 3.13
CA GLN A 20 18.88 6.62 3.07
C GLN A 20 18.15 5.99 4.26
N LYS A 21 18.32 6.55 5.48
CA LYS A 21 17.58 6.10 6.66
C LYS A 21 16.08 6.32 6.52
N ILE A 22 15.65 7.47 5.98
CA ILE A 22 14.24 7.77 5.71
C ILE A 22 13.67 6.78 4.71
N LEU A 23 14.33 6.53 3.58
CA LEU A 23 13.89 5.57 2.57
C LEU A 23 13.70 4.16 3.15
N ARG A 24 14.65 3.67 3.94
CA ARG A 24 14.56 2.36 4.62
C ARG A 24 13.46 2.34 5.67
N PHE A 25 13.34 3.41 6.45
CA PHE A 25 12.33 3.54 7.52
C PHE A 25 10.90 3.53 6.98
N THR A 26 10.66 4.21 5.86
CA THR A 26 9.34 4.32 5.22
C THR A 26 9.06 3.23 4.20
N LYS A 27 10.08 2.39 3.89
CA LYS A 27 9.93 1.34 2.87
C LYS A 27 9.37 1.89 1.56
N ILE A 28 9.93 3.00 1.08
CA ILE A 28 9.41 3.72 -0.09
C ILE A 28 9.44 2.86 -1.36
N GLU A 29 10.34 1.90 -1.46
CA GLU A 29 10.42 0.93 -2.54
C GLU A 29 9.11 0.14 -2.70
N HIS A 30 8.38 -0.08 -1.61
CA HIS A 30 7.08 -0.73 -1.66
C HIS A 30 5.97 0.17 -2.23
N THR A 31 6.22 1.47 -2.41
CA THR A 31 5.27 2.36 -3.09
C THR A 31 5.19 2.03 -4.58
N ALA A 32 6.28 1.53 -5.16
CA ALA A 32 6.37 1.23 -6.59
C ALA A 32 5.25 0.29 -7.09
N PHE A 33 4.84 -0.70 -6.29
CA PHE A 33 3.75 -1.60 -6.68
C PHE A 33 2.35 -0.97 -6.50
N SER A 34 2.20 0.01 -5.61
CA SER A 34 0.91 0.66 -5.36
C SER A 34 0.62 1.81 -6.33
N ILE A 35 1.64 2.43 -6.92
CA ILE A 35 1.49 3.54 -7.87
C ILE A 35 0.60 3.17 -9.06
N PRO A 36 0.80 2.04 -9.76
CA PRO A 36 -0.08 1.63 -10.85
C PRO A 36 -1.54 1.50 -10.42
N LEU A 37 -1.81 0.93 -9.23
CA LEU A 37 -3.17 0.79 -8.68
C LEU A 37 -3.81 2.15 -8.40
N ILE A 38 -3.04 3.08 -7.86
CA ILE A 38 -3.50 4.45 -7.59
C ILE A 38 -3.85 5.16 -8.91
N PHE A 39 -2.96 5.07 -9.90
CA PHE A 39 -3.18 5.68 -11.21
C PHE A 39 -4.36 5.06 -11.96
N ALA A 40 -4.58 3.74 -11.84
CA ALA A 40 -5.76 3.08 -12.39
C ALA A 40 -7.06 3.74 -11.89
N GLY A 41 -7.12 4.17 -10.62
CA GLY A 41 -8.23 4.96 -10.09
C GLY A 41 -8.43 6.28 -10.83
N ALA A 42 -7.35 7.00 -11.17
CA ALA A 42 -7.43 8.22 -11.95
C ALA A 42 -7.94 7.97 -13.38
N TRP A 43 -7.46 6.89 -14.05
CA TRP A 43 -7.96 6.47 -15.36
C TRP A 43 -9.45 6.13 -15.35
N ILE A 44 -9.93 5.47 -14.31
CA ILE A 44 -11.37 5.23 -14.14
C ILE A 44 -12.11 6.56 -13.96
N GLY A 45 -11.53 7.53 -13.23
CA GLY A 45 -12.11 8.86 -13.01
C GLY A 45 -12.28 9.67 -14.28
N THR A 46 -11.37 9.52 -15.24
CA THR A 46 -11.41 10.18 -16.56
C THR A 46 -12.10 9.35 -17.64
N ARG A 47 -12.74 8.23 -17.28
CA ARG A 47 -13.38 7.28 -18.21
C ARG A 47 -12.43 6.82 -19.33
N GLY A 48 -11.21 6.42 -18.96
CA GLY A 48 -10.21 5.89 -19.89
C GLY A 48 -9.41 6.95 -20.65
N LEU A 49 -9.71 8.23 -20.51
CA LEU A 49 -8.86 9.28 -21.03
C LEU A 49 -7.60 9.42 -20.15
N THR A 50 -6.49 9.81 -20.76
CA THR A 50 -5.26 10.08 -20.00
C THR A 50 -5.49 11.22 -19.00
N PRO A 51 -5.35 10.97 -17.68
CA PRO A 51 -5.50 12.02 -16.70
C PRO A 51 -4.45 13.14 -16.91
N PRO A 52 -4.76 14.40 -16.58
CA PRO A 52 -3.81 15.50 -16.70
C PRO A 52 -2.51 15.21 -15.93
N PRO A 53 -1.32 15.42 -16.52
CA PRO A 53 -0.04 15.11 -15.86
C PRO A 53 0.14 15.79 -14.51
N GLY A 54 -0.37 17.01 -14.35
CA GLY A 54 -0.35 17.75 -13.08
C GLY A 54 -1.17 17.04 -11.98
N VAL A 55 -2.32 16.46 -12.34
CA VAL A 55 -3.14 15.65 -11.41
C VAL A 55 -2.40 14.38 -11.01
N LEU A 56 -1.80 13.66 -11.97
CA LEU A 56 -1.03 12.45 -11.67
C LEU A 56 0.17 12.75 -10.77
N LEU A 57 0.88 13.87 -11.00
CA LEU A 57 1.98 14.30 -10.16
C LEU A 57 1.51 14.59 -8.72
N LEU A 58 0.43 15.36 -8.55
CA LEU A 58 -0.10 15.68 -7.23
C LEU A 58 -0.65 14.43 -6.52
N VAL A 59 -1.29 13.51 -7.23
CA VAL A 59 -1.71 12.20 -6.70
C VAL A 59 -0.51 11.38 -6.24
N LEU A 60 0.58 11.37 -7.00
CA LEU A 60 1.83 10.71 -6.60
C LEU A 60 2.42 11.34 -5.33
N VAL A 61 2.48 12.66 -5.25
CA VAL A 61 2.97 13.39 -4.06
C VAL A 61 2.10 13.08 -2.85
N ALA A 62 0.78 13.09 -3.00
CA ALA A 62 -0.16 12.71 -1.95
C ALA A 62 0.07 11.26 -1.48
N ALA A 63 0.21 10.32 -2.41
CA ALA A 63 0.46 8.91 -2.09
C ALA A 63 1.77 8.70 -1.32
N VAL A 64 2.85 9.38 -1.73
CA VAL A 64 4.14 9.35 -1.03
C VAL A 64 4.01 9.95 0.37
N GLY A 65 3.37 11.12 0.52
CA GLY A 65 3.14 11.74 1.82
C GLY A 65 2.31 10.88 2.77
N ALA A 66 1.20 10.32 2.29
CA ALA A 66 0.34 9.40 3.04
C ALA A 66 1.10 8.12 3.47
N ARG A 67 1.94 7.58 2.59
CA ARG A 67 2.77 6.43 2.91
C ARG A 67 3.81 6.74 3.97
N ILE A 68 4.53 7.86 3.85
CA ILE A 68 5.51 8.29 4.86
C ILE A 68 4.81 8.42 6.22
N PHE A 69 3.65 9.05 6.27
CA PHE A 69 2.84 9.19 7.47
C PHE A 69 2.45 7.82 8.06
N GLY A 70 1.75 6.99 7.29
CA GLY A 70 1.24 5.70 7.76
C GLY A 70 2.34 4.73 8.18
N MET A 71 3.42 4.61 7.38
CA MET A 71 4.55 3.74 7.72
C MET A 71 5.31 4.21 8.94
N SER A 72 5.48 5.53 9.13
CA SER A 72 6.13 6.07 10.32
C SER A 72 5.36 5.73 11.58
N PHE A 73 4.02 5.91 11.59
CA PHE A 73 3.19 5.53 12.73
C PHE A 73 3.16 4.02 12.97
N ASN A 74 3.10 3.20 11.91
CA ASN A 74 3.25 1.75 12.04
C ASN A 74 4.54 1.40 12.79
N ARG A 75 5.69 1.97 12.39
CA ARG A 75 6.99 1.74 13.04
C ARG A 75 7.03 2.24 14.47
N ILE A 76 6.42 3.39 14.75
CA ILE A 76 6.38 4.00 16.09
C ILE A 76 5.54 3.12 17.02
N PHE A 77 4.36 2.70 16.61
CA PHE A 77 3.50 1.86 17.42
C PHE A 77 4.08 0.47 17.64
N ASP A 78 4.66 -0.11 16.59
CA ASP A 78 5.18 -1.48 16.64
C ASP A 78 6.60 -1.59 17.23
N ARG A 79 7.28 -0.50 17.59
CA ARG A 79 8.70 -0.52 17.98
C ARG A 79 9.07 -1.54 19.06
N ARG A 80 8.16 -1.78 20.03
CA ARG A 80 8.37 -2.78 21.09
C ARG A 80 8.17 -4.21 20.57
N LEU A 81 7.15 -4.44 19.76
CA LEU A 81 6.88 -5.73 19.14
C LEU A 81 7.97 -6.09 18.13
N ASP A 82 8.40 -5.10 17.34
CA ASP A 82 9.49 -5.27 16.38
C ASP A 82 10.83 -5.67 17.04
N ALA A 83 11.09 -5.18 18.25
CA ALA A 83 12.29 -5.56 19.00
C ALA A 83 12.29 -7.02 19.47
N LEU A 84 11.11 -7.63 19.64
CA LEU A 84 10.94 -9.01 20.09
C LEU A 84 10.94 -10.02 18.91
N ASN A 85 10.70 -9.56 17.70
CA ASN A 85 10.66 -10.42 16.51
C ASN A 85 12.04 -10.42 15.81
N PRO A 86 12.74 -11.58 15.69
CA PRO A 86 14.07 -11.67 15.05
C PRO A 86 14.13 -11.07 13.65
N ARG A 87 13.04 -11.16 12.86
CA ARG A 87 12.95 -10.62 11.52
C ARG A 87 12.93 -9.08 11.49
N THR A 88 12.42 -8.44 12.53
CA THR A 88 12.19 -6.99 12.58
C THR A 88 13.02 -6.26 13.63
N ALA A 89 13.71 -6.95 14.52
CA ALA A 89 14.59 -6.37 15.54
C ALA A 89 15.67 -5.45 14.96
N GLY A 90 16.12 -5.76 13.74
CA GLY A 90 17.08 -4.93 12.99
C GLY A 90 16.47 -3.65 12.34
N ARG A 91 15.21 -3.31 12.58
CA ARG A 91 14.60 -2.06 12.08
C ARG A 91 15.17 -0.82 12.78
N GLU A 92 15.03 0.35 12.18
CA GLU A 92 15.71 1.59 12.60
C GLU A 92 15.39 2.02 14.04
N LEU A 93 14.11 1.93 14.46
CA LEU A 93 13.69 2.30 15.83
C LEU A 93 14.10 1.27 16.88
N PRO A 94 13.81 -0.04 16.73
CA PRO A 94 14.26 -1.06 17.68
C PRO A 94 15.78 -1.11 17.83
N ALA A 95 16.52 -0.95 16.72
CA ALA A 95 17.99 -0.97 16.71
C ALA A 95 18.63 0.35 17.17
N GLY A 96 17.85 1.35 17.60
CA GLY A 96 18.37 2.63 18.06
C GLY A 96 19.02 3.51 16.98
N ARG A 97 18.91 3.15 15.70
CA ARG A 97 19.48 3.92 14.58
C ARG A 97 18.66 5.17 14.23
N LEU A 98 17.44 5.28 14.72
CA LEU A 98 16.56 6.43 14.60
C LEU A 98 15.90 6.72 15.94
N THR A 99 15.85 8.01 16.33
CA THR A 99 15.16 8.41 17.56
C THR A 99 13.65 8.52 17.33
N LEU A 100 12.87 8.40 18.39
CA LEU A 100 11.41 8.60 18.33
C LEU A 100 11.05 10.01 17.84
N ARG A 101 11.81 11.03 18.28
CA ARG A 101 11.61 12.42 17.84
C ARG A 101 11.80 12.56 16.33
N THR A 102 12.84 11.96 15.76
CA THR A 102 13.08 11.97 14.32
C THR A 102 11.99 11.21 13.57
N ALA A 103 11.54 10.05 14.08
CA ALA A 103 10.44 9.29 13.49
C ALA A 103 9.13 10.08 13.45
N LEU A 104 8.80 10.81 14.52
CA LEU A 104 7.64 11.72 14.57
C LEU A 104 7.80 12.88 13.58
N ALA A 105 8.99 13.49 13.50
CA ALA A 105 9.24 14.55 12.51
C ALA A 105 9.04 14.06 11.07
N ILE A 106 9.49 12.85 10.75
CA ILE A 106 9.26 12.21 9.44
C ILE A 106 7.77 11.99 9.22
N ALA A 107 7.03 11.49 10.22
CA ALA A 107 5.59 11.26 10.12
C ALA A 107 4.83 12.56 9.83
N PHE A 108 5.08 13.61 10.59
CA PHE A 108 4.43 14.90 10.40
C PHE A 108 4.88 15.60 9.09
N GLY A 109 6.13 15.44 8.68
CA GLY A 109 6.59 15.87 7.36
C GLY A 109 5.80 15.20 6.23
N GLY A 110 5.59 13.87 6.32
CA GLY A 110 4.74 13.13 5.39
C GLY A 110 3.29 13.62 5.38
N LEU A 111 2.73 13.91 6.56
CA LEU A 111 1.39 14.48 6.69
C LEU A 111 1.29 15.85 6.00
N LEU A 112 2.27 16.73 6.21
CA LEU A 112 2.30 18.04 5.56
C LEU A 112 2.38 17.93 4.04
N VAL A 113 3.21 17.03 3.51
CA VAL A 113 3.30 16.76 2.06
C VAL A 113 1.97 16.25 1.52
N TYR A 114 1.32 15.33 2.23
CA TYR A 114 -0.01 14.82 1.85
C TYR A 114 -1.06 15.92 1.81
N LEU A 115 -1.17 16.72 2.87
CA LEU A 115 -2.15 17.80 2.97
C LEU A 115 -1.89 18.90 1.93
N ALA A 116 -0.62 19.27 1.70
CA ALA A 116 -0.26 20.24 0.66
C ALA A 116 -0.69 19.77 -0.74
N ALA A 117 -0.50 18.49 -1.06
CA ALA A 117 -0.98 17.92 -2.31
C ALA A 117 -2.52 17.93 -2.40
N CYS A 118 -3.22 17.61 -1.31
CA CYS A 118 -4.68 17.67 -1.26
C CYS A 118 -5.21 19.11 -1.42
N VAL A 119 -4.54 20.12 -0.84
CA VAL A 119 -4.84 21.53 -1.03
C VAL A 119 -4.65 21.93 -2.50
N ALA A 120 -3.53 21.53 -3.13
CA ALA A 120 -3.25 21.82 -4.53
C ALA A 120 -4.24 21.15 -5.50
N LEU A 121 -4.72 19.92 -5.17
CA LEU A 121 -5.79 19.25 -5.91
C LEU A 121 -7.15 19.94 -5.69
N GLY A 122 -7.35 20.59 -4.54
CA GLY A 122 -8.55 21.36 -4.22
C GLY A 122 -9.82 20.55 -4.06
N GLY A 123 -10.96 21.25 -4.01
CA GLY A 123 -12.29 20.67 -4.04
C GLY A 123 -12.50 19.49 -3.07
N TRP A 124 -13.04 18.40 -3.59
CA TRP A 124 -13.34 17.19 -2.83
C TRP A 124 -12.10 16.48 -2.30
N CYS A 125 -10.92 16.63 -2.92
CA CYS A 125 -9.68 16.05 -2.42
C CYS A 125 -9.32 16.61 -1.04
N LEU A 126 -9.50 17.90 -0.84
CA LEU A 126 -9.26 18.57 0.44
C LEU A 126 -10.31 18.15 1.50
N VAL A 127 -11.59 18.11 1.11
CA VAL A 127 -12.69 17.73 2.01
C VAL A 127 -12.53 16.29 2.51
N LEU A 128 -12.12 15.38 1.64
CA LEU A 128 -11.96 13.97 1.95
C LEU A 128 -10.58 13.60 2.49
N ALA A 129 -9.62 14.54 2.53
CA ALA A 129 -8.26 14.28 3.00
C ALA A 129 -8.17 13.63 4.39
N PRO A 130 -9.02 13.92 5.40
CA PRO A 130 -8.96 13.24 6.69
C PRO A 130 -9.34 11.75 6.64
N LEU A 131 -10.15 11.33 5.66
CA LEU A 131 -10.72 9.98 5.62
C LEU A 131 -9.65 8.86 5.57
N PRO A 132 -8.63 8.88 4.70
CA PRO A 132 -7.61 7.83 4.69
C PRO A 132 -6.63 7.93 5.86
N LEU A 133 -6.51 9.08 6.53
CA LEU A 133 -5.62 9.23 7.68
C LEU A 133 -6.07 8.38 8.87
N VAL A 134 -7.38 8.15 9.05
CA VAL A 134 -7.93 7.34 10.14
C VAL A 134 -7.42 5.90 10.07
N PRO A 135 -7.64 5.13 8.99
CA PRO A 135 -7.10 3.78 8.90
C PRO A 135 -5.56 3.76 8.83
N LEU A 136 -4.90 4.73 8.19
CA LEU A 136 -3.44 4.82 8.16
C LEU A 136 -2.82 4.97 9.55
N LEU A 137 -3.49 5.69 10.46
CA LEU A 137 -3.04 5.83 11.84
C LEU A 137 -3.36 4.58 12.67
N GLY A 138 -4.52 3.95 12.44
CA GLY A 138 -5.08 2.94 13.34
C GLY A 138 -4.80 1.49 12.97
N TYR A 139 -4.54 1.16 11.69
CA TYR A 139 -4.50 -0.24 11.24
C TYR A 139 -3.48 -1.11 11.98
N SER A 140 -2.31 -0.55 12.30
CA SER A 140 -1.25 -1.29 13.01
C SER A 140 -1.59 -1.60 14.47
N LEU A 141 -2.55 -0.89 15.06
CA LEU A 141 -3.01 -1.15 16.41
C LEU A 141 -4.01 -2.31 16.47
N LEU A 142 -4.73 -2.60 15.37
CA LEU A 142 -5.76 -3.63 15.32
C LEU A 142 -5.25 -5.00 15.76
N LYS A 143 -4.03 -5.39 15.38
CA LYS A 143 -3.43 -6.67 15.74
C LYS A 143 -3.26 -6.89 17.27
N ARG A 144 -3.44 -5.85 18.08
CA ARG A 144 -3.42 -5.94 19.55
C ARG A 144 -4.77 -6.34 20.14
N PHE A 145 -5.83 -6.21 19.36
CA PHE A 145 -7.20 -6.38 19.84
C PHE A 145 -8.03 -7.34 19.00
N THR A 146 -7.68 -7.51 17.71
CA THR A 146 -8.51 -8.27 16.77
C THR A 146 -7.70 -8.95 15.68
N VAL A 147 -8.21 -10.09 15.22
CA VAL A 147 -7.68 -10.83 14.06
C VAL A 147 -7.95 -10.14 12.72
N LEU A 148 -8.77 -9.05 12.73
CA LEU A 148 -9.13 -8.29 11.52
C LEU A 148 -8.06 -7.28 11.07
N CYS A 149 -6.86 -7.33 11.66
CA CYS A 149 -5.76 -6.41 11.34
C CYS A 149 -5.39 -6.38 9.84
N HIS A 150 -5.51 -7.54 9.15
CA HIS A 150 -5.24 -7.66 7.72
C HIS A 150 -6.20 -6.84 6.85
N PHE A 151 -7.44 -6.69 7.28
CA PHE A 151 -8.44 -5.84 6.60
C PHE A 151 -8.16 -4.34 6.80
N GLY A 152 -7.51 -3.98 7.91
CA GLY A 152 -7.08 -2.61 8.16
C GLY A 152 -6.09 -2.11 7.13
N ILE A 153 -5.05 -2.91 6.80
CA ILE A 153 -4.08 -2.53 5.75
C ILE A 153 -4.71 -2.59 4.35
N GLY A 154 -5.61 -3.55 4.11
CA GLY A 154 -6.39 -3.62 2.88
C GLY A 154 -7.20 -2.35 2.65
N LEU A 155 -7.88 -1.84 3.70
CA LEU A 155 -8.64 -0.60 3.64
C LEU A 155 -7.74 0.61 3.34
N CYS A 156 -6.56 0.71 3.97
CA CYS A 156 -5.62 1.78 3.70
C CYS A 156 -5.28 1.91 2.21
N LEU A 157 -5.01 0.78 1.54
CA LEU A 157 -4.65 0.80 0.13
C LEU A 157 -5.88 0.96 -0.78
N ALA A 158 -7.05 0.42 -0.40
CA ALA A 158 -8.28 0.52 -1.18
C ALA A 158 -8.79 1.96 -1.32
N LEU A 159 -8.53 2.81 -0.34
CA LEU A 159 -8.88 4.24 -0.40
C LEU A 159 -8.01 5.03 -1.39
N ALA A 160 -6.82 4.55 -1.73
CA ALA A 160 -5.90 5.28 -2.59
C ALA A 160 -6.39 5.42 -4.05
N PRO A 161 -6.86 4.37 -4.75
CA PRO A 161 -7.47 4.52 -6.08
C PRO A 161 -8.77 5.35 -6.05
N LEU A 162 -9.55 5.32 -4.96
CA LEU A 162 -10.72 6.21 -4.83
C LEU A 162 -10.30 7.68 -4.70
N GLY A 163 -9.25 7.97 -3.94
CA GLY A 163 -8.69 9.32 -3.87
C GLY A 163 -8.19 9.83 -5.23
N ALA A 164 -7.51 8.97 -5.99
CA ALA A 164 -7.06 9.28 -7.34
C ALA A 164 -8.23 9.46 -8.32
N PHE A 165 -9.29 8.66 -8.19
CA PHE A 165 -10.54 8.87 -8.91
C PHE A 165 -11.13 10.27 -8.65
N VAL A 166 -11.25 10.66 -7.37
CA VAL A 166 -11.78 11.98 -6.99
C VAL A 166 -10.91 13.11 -7.55
N ALA A 167 -9.59 12.95 -7.52
CA ALA A 167 -8.65 13.93 -8.07
C ALA A 167 -8.82 14.13 -9.58
N ALA A 168 -9.08 13.05 -10.32
CA ALA A 168 -9.21 13.08 -11.76
C ALA A 168 -10.64 13.42 -12.23
N ALA A 169 -11.67 12.94 -11.52
CA ALA A 169 -13.07 13.18 -11.86
C ALA A 169 -13.63 14.51 -11.30
N GLY A 170 -12.96 15.11 -10.32
CA GLY A 170 -13.42 16.32 -9.62
C GLY A 170 -14.67 16.09 -8.74
N THR A 171 -15.08 14.85 -8.49
CA THR A 171 -16.29 14.49 -7.76
C THR A 171 -16.15 13.16 -7.03
N PRO A 172 -16.79 12.98 -5.83
CA PRO A 172 -16.86 11.70 -5.13
C PRO A 172 -18.02 10.81 -5.59
N LYS A 173 -18.64 11.09 -6.75
CA LYS A 173 -19.67 10.23 -7.34
C LYS A 173 -19.00 9.01 -7.97
N PHE A 174 -18.68 8.01 -7.15
CA PHE A 174 -18.00 6.82 -7.60
C PHE A 174 -18.83 6.02 -8.60
N THR A 175 -18.19 5.65 -9.70
CA THR A 175 -18.77 4.76 -10.70
C THR A 175 -18.61 3.29 -10.28
N PRO A 176 -19.44 2.36 -10.80
CA PRO A 176 -19.27 0.93 -10.50
C PRO A 176 -17.85 0.41 -10.72
N PRO A 177 -17.13 0.74 -11.82
CA PRO A 177 -15.72 0.33 -11.97
C PRO A 177 -14.82 0.81 -10.83
N ALA A 178 -15.01 2.03 -10.32
CA ALA A 178 -14.20 2.56 -9.21
C ALA A 178 -14.44 1.79 -7.92
N VAL A 179 -15.70 1.46 -7.61
CA VAL A 179 -16.07 0.69 -6.42
C VAL A 179 -15.52 -0.74 -6.50
N PHE A 180 -15.75 -1.43 -7.61
CA PHE A 180 -15.23 -2.79 -7.80
C PHE A 180 -13.70 -2.83 -7.78
N PHE A 181 -13.03 -1.84 -8.39
CA PHE A 181 -11.56 -1.78 -8.37
C PHE A 181 -11.01 -1.52 -6.97
N SER A 182 -11.63 -0.62 -6.20
CA SER A 182 -11.26 -0.39 -4.81
C SER A 182 -11.47 -1.64 -3.95
N PHE A 183 -12.60 -2.35 -4.13
CA PHE A 183 -12.89 -3.57 -3.40
C PHE A 183 -11.97 -4.73 -3.82
N PHE A 184 -11.58 -4.79 -5.10
CA PHE A 184 -10.48 -5.65 -5.55
C PHE A 184 -9.21 -5.40 -4.76
N VAL A 185 -8.76 -4.12 -4.66
CA VAL A 185 -7.54 -3.75 -3.93
C VAL A 185 -7.64 -4.12 -2.44
N PHE A 186 -8.80 -3.89 -1.84
CA PHE A 186 -9.08 -4.29 -0.45
C PHE A 186 -8.89 -5.79 -0.23
N CYS A 187 -9.58 -6.62 -1.01
CA CYS A 187 -9.54 -8.08 -0.87
C CYS A 187 -8.16 -8.63 -1.22
N TRP A 188 -7.56 -8.18 -2.32
CA TRP A 188 -6.24 -8.61 -2.78
C TRP A 188 -5.15 -8.33 -1.75
N LEU A 189 -5.11 -7.10 -1.21
CA LEU A 189 -4.07 -6.76 -0.23
C LEU A 189 -4.31 -7.44 1.11
N SER A 190 -5.57 -7.54 1.57
CA SER A 190 -5.89 -8.26 2.80
C SER A 190 -5.48 -9.74 2.71
N GLY A 191 -5.78 -10.40 1.58
CA GLY A 191 -5.37 -11.78 1.33
C GLY A 191 -3.84 -11.93 1.27
N SER A 192 -3.16 -11.02 0.59
CA SER A 192 -1.70 -11.01 0.50
C SER A 192 -1.03 -10.78 1.86
N ASP A 193 -1.58 -9.91 2.70
CA ASP A 193 -1.05 -9.62 4.04
C ASP A 193 -1.22 -10.82 4.99
N ILE A 194 -2.30 -11.61 4.83
CA ILE A 194 -2.48 -12.88 5.56
C ILE A 194 -1.34 -13.86 5.20
N VAL A 195 -0.99 -14.00 3.92
CA VAL A 195 0.14 -14.84 3.49
C VAL A 195 1.46 -14.32 4.05
N TYR A 196 1.64 -13.00 4.05
CA TYR A 196 2.84 -12.37 4.62
C TYR A 196 2.98 -12.61 6.12
N ALA A 197 1.88 -12.56 6.87
CA ALA A 197 1.86 -12.78 8.31
C ALA A 197 2.25 -14.22 8.73
N LEU A 198 2.18 -15.19 7.81
CA LEU A 198 2.70 -16.54 8.06
C LEU A 198 4.20 -16.54 8.37
N MET A 199 4.96 -15.57 7.87
CA MET A 199 6.39 -15.44 8.15
C MET A 199 6.68 -15.06 9.62
N ASP A 200 5.70 -14.46 10.30
CA ASP A 200 5.81 -14.00 11.69
C ASP A 200 5.05 -14.89 12.67
N LEU A 201 4.40 -15.98 12.22
CA LEU A 201 3.49 -16.81 12.98
C LEU A 201 4.05 -17.24 14.35
N GLN A 202 5.33 -17.66 14.40
CA GLN A 202 5.95 -18.09 15.66
C GLN A 202 6.14 -16.92 16.62
N SER A 203 6.63 -15.79 16.13
CA SER A 203 6.81 -14.58 16.92
C SER A 203 5.48 -14.01 17.39
N ASP A 204 4.46 -13.98 16.52
CA ASP A 204 3.13 -13.47 16.83
C ASP A 204 2.45 -14.27 17.95
N ARG A 205 2.61 -15.61 17.94
CA ARG A 205 2.13 -16.48 19.02
C ARG A 205 2.81 -16.17 20.35
N GLN A 206 4.12 -15.94 20.34
CA GLN A 206 4.91 -15.62 21.55
C GLN A 206 4.61 -14.25 22.13
N THR A 207 4.26 -13.29 21.28
CA THR A 207 4.02 -11.89 21.67
C THR A 207 2.55 -11.56 21.89
N GLY A 208 1.64 -12.54 21.74
CA GLY A 208 0.20 -12.37 21.94
C GLY A 208 -0.48 -11.49 20.89
N ILE A 209 0.07 -11.43 19.68
CA ILE A 209 -0.55 -10.73 18.54
C ILE A 209 -1.76 -11.50 18.04
N HIS A 210 -2.84 -10.77 17.77
CA HIS A 210 -4.04 -11.33 17.16
C HIS A 210 -3.94 -11.21 15.64
N SER A 211 -3.74 -12.34 14.97
CA SER A 211 -3.75 -12.42 13.50
C SER A 211 -4.49 -13.67 13.04
N LEU A 212 -4.97 -13.70 11.79
CA LEU A 212 -5.64 -14.88 11.23
C LEU A 212 -4.75 -16.12 11.25
N PRO A 213 -3.43 -16.05 10.92
CA PRO A 213 -2.53 -17.20 11.08
C PRO A 213 -2.41 -17.69 12.52
N VAL A 214 -2.41 -16.83 13.52
CA VAL A 214 -2.37 -17.23 14.94
C VAL A 214 -3.66 -17.95 15.34
N TRP A 215 -4.79 -17.42 14.89
CA TRP A 215 -6.12 -17.95 15.24
C TRP A 215 -6.47 -19.26 14.52
N LEU A 216 -6.26 -19.32 13.19
CA LEU A 216 -6.71 -20.44 12.35
C LEU A 216 -5.60 -21.43 11.96
N GLY A 217 -4.35 -21.13 12.31
CA GLY A 217 -3.19 -21.84 11.80
C GLY A 217 -2.91 -21.54 10.33
N THR A 218 -1.88 -22.20 9.79
CA THR A 218 -1.43 -21.97 8.40
C THR A 218 -2.51 -22.28 7.37
N ASP A 219 -3.14 -23.48 7.47
CA ASP A 219 -4.10 -23.92 6.47
C ASP A 219 -5.39 -23.09 6.48
N GLY A 220 -5.90 -22.76 7.68
CA GLY A 220 -7.07 -21.90 7.81
C GLY A 220 -6.82 -20.50 7.28
N ALA A 221 -5.67 -19.92 7.57
CA ALA A 221 -5.26 -18.62 7.07
C ALA A 221 -5.13 -18.62 5.54
N LEU A 222 -4.51 -19.63 4.95
CA LEU A 222 -4.39 -19.77 3.49
C LEU A 222 -5.76 -19.93 2.80
N ARG A 223 -6.71 -20.66 3.42
CA ARG A 223 -8.09 -20.78 2.89
C ARG A 223 -8.80 -19.42 2.86
N ILE A 224 -8.74 -18.63 3.95
CA ILE A 224 -9.33 -17.29 3.99
C ILE A 224 -8.67 -16.36 2.98
N SER A 225 -7.34 -16.39 2.91
CA SER A 225 -6.59 -15.63 1.89
C SER A 225 -7.02 -16.02 0.47
N GLY A 226 -7.15 -17.33 0.17
CA GLY A 226 -7.60 -17.81 -1.13
C GLY A 226 -9.01 -17.34 -1.50
N LEU A 227 -9.93 -17.37 -0.53
CA LEU A 227 -11.28 -16.83 -0.72
C LEU A 227 -11.26 -15.32 -1.02
N LEU A 228 -10.44 -14.54 -0.30
CA LEU A 228 -10.29 -13.11 -0.57
C LEU A 228 -9.72 -12.85 -1.97
N HIS A 229 -8.72 -13.64 -2.41
CA HIS A 229 -8.19 -13.51 -3.77
C HIS A 229 -9.20 -13.94 -4.85
N ALA A 230 -10.04 -14.95 -4.59
CA ALA A 230 -11.11 -15.32 -5.50
C ALA A 230 -12.15 -14.19 -5.64
N VAL A 231 -12.56 -13.58 -4.52
CA VAL A 231 -13.45 -12.40 -4.52
C VAL A 231 -12.79 -11.23 -5.24
N ALA A 232 -11.51 -10.96 -4.97
CA ALA A 232 -10.73 -9.93 -5.65
C ALA A 232 -10.73 -10.16 -7.16
N PHE A 233 -10.44 -11.38 -7.63
CA PHE A 233 -10.46 -11.71 -9.05
C PHE A 233 -11.84 -11.52 -9.68
N GLY A 234 -12.92 -11.87 -8.96
CA GLY A 234 -14.30 -11.62 -9.41
C GLY A 234 -14.58 -10.11 -9.56
N CYS A 235 -14.13 -9.29 -8.62
CA CYS A 235 -14.25 -7.83 -8.73
C CYS A 235 -13.43 -7.26 -9.90
N LEU A 236 -12.20 -7.75 -10.11
CA LEU A 236 -11.37 -7.31 -11.23
C LEU A 236 -11.98 -7.73 -12.57
N THR A 237 -12.61 -8.91 -12.65
CA THR A 237 -13.37 -9.37 -13.82
C THR A 237 -14.58 -8.45 -14.07
N ALA A 238 -15.29 -8.02 -13.04
CA ALA A 238 -16.34 -7.02 -13.18
C ALA A 238 -15.80 -5.69 -13.72
N VAL A 239 -14.66 -5.22 -13.21
CA VAL A 239 -13.98 -4.02 -13.76
C VAL A 239 -13.67 -4.22 -15.24
N PHE A 240 -13.11 -5.36 -15.63
CA PHE A 240 -12.81 -5.68 -17.03
C PHE A 240 -14.02 -5.49 -17.96
N PHE A 241 -15.16 -6.07 -17.61
CA PHE A 241 -16.37 -5.92 -18.44
C PHE A 241 -16.94 -4.49 -18.39
N LEU A 242 -16.97 -3.85 -17.24
CA LEU A 242 -17.50 -2.50 -17.06
C LEU A 242 -16.64 -1.41 -17.74
N THR A 243 -15.36 -1.68 -17.96
CA THR A 243 -14.45 -0.77 -18.68
C THR A 243 -14.26 -1.16 -20.15
N GLY A 244 -15.09 -2.04 -20.70
CA GLY A 244 -15.01 -2.47 -22.10
C GLY A 244 -13.69 -3.17 -22.44
N GLY A 245 -13.17 -3.98 -21.50
CA GLY A 245 -11.87 -4.65 -21.63
C GLY A 245 -11.81 -5.60 -22.81
N ARG A 246 -10.72 -5.53 -23.58
CA ARG A 246 -10.44 -6.38 -24.75
C ARG A 246 -8.94 -6.67 -24.82
N GLY A 247 -8.53 -7.61 -25.67
CA GLY A 247 -7.13 -7.86 -26.02
C GLY A 247 -6.12 -7.71 -24.87
N PRO A 248 -5.33 -6.62 -24.82
CA PRO A 248 -4.31 -6.42 -23.79
C PRO A 248 -4.86 -6.38 -22.36
N ALA A 249 -6.07 -5.84 -22.13
CA ALA A 249 -6.72 -5.87 -20.82
C ALA A 249 -7.08 -7.30 -20.38
N ALA A 250 -7.45 -8.18 -21.32
CA ALA A 250 -7.71 -9.59 -21.03
C ALA A 250 -6.40 -10.32 -20.62
N LEU A 251 -5.28 -10.03 -21.27
CA LEU A 251 -3.98 -10.56 -20.89
C LEU A 251 -3.58 -10.07 -19.47
N ALA A 252 -3.82 -8.81 -19.17
CA ALA A 252 -3.57 -8.24 -17.85
C ALA A 252 -4.44 -8.92 -16.76
N LEU A 253 -5.73 -9.14 -17.04
CA LEU A 253 -6.63 -9.88 -16.16
C LEU A 253 -6.13 -11.31 -15.92
N ALA A 254 -5.79 -12.04 -16.99
CA ALA A 254 -5.27 -13.40 -16.90
C ALA A 254 -3.97 -13.47 -16.09
N LEU A 255 -3.02 -12.56 -16.35
CA LEU A 255 -1.75 -12.48 -15.62
C LEU A 255 -1.97 -12.19 -14.12
N SER A 256 -2.89 -11.28 -13.79
CA SER A 256 -3.25 -10.99 -12.40
C SER A 256 -3.81 -12.24 -11.70
N GLY A 257 -4.74 -12.96 -12.35
CA GLY A 257 -5.31 -14.20 -11.82
C GLY A 257 -4.26 -15.30 -11.62
N LEU A 258 -3.41 -15.54 -12.63
CA LEU A 258 -2.33 -16.52 -12.55
C LEU A 258 -1.36 -16.20 -11.41
N ALA A 259 -0.99 -14.93 -11.24
CA ALA A 259 -0.12 -14.50 -10.15
C ALA A 259 -0.80 -14.72 -8.77
N MET A 260 -2.10 -14.46 -8.63
CA MET A 260 -2.82 -14.76 -7.38
C MET A 260 -2.84 -16.25 -7.08
N VAL A 261 -3.03 -17.11 -8.07
CA VAL A 261 -2.97 -18.58 -7.90
C VAL A 261 -1.55 -19.01 -7.52
N ALA A 262 -0.53 -18.43 -8.15
CA ALA A 262 0.87 -18.74 -7.86
C ALA A 262 1.28 -18.47 -6.41
N MET A 263 0.60 -17.55 -5.71
CA MET A 263 0.84 -17.30 -4.28
C MET A 263 0.58 -18.52 -3.39
N TYR A 264 -0.15 -19.53 -3.86
CA TYR A 264 -0.50 -20.75 -3.12
C TYR A 264 0.34 -21.96 -3.52
N LEU A 265 1.23 -21.84 -4.50
CA LEU A 265 2.08 -22.94 -4.94
C LEU A 265 3.13 -23.25 -3.86
N PRO A 266 3.21 -24.49 -3.34
CA PRO A 266 4.18 -24.85 -2.30
C PRO A 266 5.64 -24.67 -2.73
N SER A 267 5.92 -24.76 -4.04
CA SER A 267 7.26 -24.57 -4.63
C SER A 267 7.79 -23.14 -4.52
N ILE A 268 6.93 -22.15 -4.26
CA ILE A 268 7.34 -20.74 -4.13
C ILE A 268 7.56 -20.42 -2.64
N PRO A 269 8.75 -19.99 -2.20
CA PRO A 269 9.00 -19.57 -0.82
C PRO A 269 8.07 -18.43 -0.39
N LEU A 270 7.64 -18.39 0.88
CA LEU A 270 6.70 -17.40 1.41
C LEU A 270 7.12 -15.94 1.14
N GLY A 271 8.40 -15.62 1.28
CA GLY A 271 8.92 -14.28 1.02
C GLY A 271 8.75 -13.83 -0.44
N LEU A 272 8.83 -14.78 -1.39
CA LEU A 272 8.61 -14.49 -2.81
C LEU A 272 7.11 -14.41 -3.16
N ARG A 273 6.25 -15.12 -2.44
CA ARG A 273 4.79 -15.05 -2.66
C ARG A 273 4.27 -13.64 -2.40
N PHE A 274 4.64 -13.04 -1.27
CA PHE A 274 4.15 -11.71 -0.91
C PHE A 274 4.76 -10.61 -1.80
N PHE A 275 6.10 -10.60 -1.99
CA PHE A 275 6.73 -9.45 -2.63
C PHE A 275 6.68 -9.53 -4.17
N PRO A 276 7.38 -10.44 -4.85
CA PRO A 276 7.37 -10.43 -6.32
C PRO A 276 6.02 -10.85 -6.90
N VAL A 277 5.44 -11.96 -6.41
CA VAL A 277 4.24 -12.56 -7.03
C VAL A 277 3.01 -11.67 -6.81
N SER A 278 2.79 -11.18 -5.58
CA SER A 278 1.68 -10.25 -5.32
C SER A 278 1.87 -8.92 -6.05
N THR A 279 3.12 -8.43 -6.19
CA THR A 279 3.41 -7.23 -6.98
C THR A 279 3.01 -7.39 -8.44
N ILE A 280 3.34 -8.54 -9.07
CA ILE A 280 2.92 -8.83 -10.45
C ILE A 280 1.39 -8.84 -10.54
N ALA A 281 0.68 -9.49 -9.59
CA ALA A 281 -0.77 -9.50 -9.55
C ALA A 281 -1.36 -8.09 -9.50
N GLY A 282 -0.83 -7.21 -8.63
CA GLY A 282 -1.31 -5.83 -8.46
C GLY A 282 -1.03 -4.94 -9.67
N ILE A 283 0.19 -5.02 -10.24
CA ILE A 283 0.53 -4.25 -11.45
C ILE A 283 -0.33 -4.69 -12.63
N ALA A 284 -0.46 -5.99 -12.85
CA ALA A 284 -1.32 -6.53 -13.91
C ALA A 284 -2.78 -6.10 -13.71
N ALA A 285 -3.29 -6.15 -12.48
CA ALA A 285 -4.64 -5.68 -12.17
C ALA A 285 -4.85 -4.20 -12.49
N ALA A 286 -3.87 -3.35 -12.20
CA ALA A 286 -3.94 -1.92 -12.55
C ALA A 286 -4.05 -1.68 -14.05
N MET A 287 -3.42 -2.54 -14.86
CA MET A 287 -3.48 -2.44 -16.32
C MET A 287 -4.88 -2.78 -16.88
N VAL A 288 -5.73 -3.49 -16.15
CA VAL A 288 -7.08 -3.85 -16.63
C VAL A 288 -7.91 -2.60 -16.97
N PRO A 289 -8.16 -1.65 -16.06
CA PRO A 289 -8.90 -0.44 -16.40
C PRO A 289 -8.10 0.55 -17.25
N ILE A 290 -6.76 0.60 -17.14
CA ILE A 290 -5.92 1.51 -17.94
C ILE A 290 -5.98 1.14 -19.44
N LEU A 291 -6.03 -0.15 -19.75
CA LEU A 291 -6.13 -0.68 -21.12
C LEU A 291 -7.58 -0.91 -21.57
N GLY A 292 -8.55 -0.57 -20.73
CA GLY A 292 -9.98 -0.65 -21.05
C GLY A 292 -10.40 0.37 -22.12
N HIS A 293 -11.48 0.05 -22.83
CA HIS A 293 -12.13 0.92 -23.81
C HIS A 293 -13.47 1.33 -23.21
N PHE A 294 -13.47 2.33 -22.35
CA PHE A 294 -14.67 2.77 -21.64
C PHE A 294 -15.80 3.10 -22.61
N PRO A 295 -17.00 2.56 -22.40
CA PRO A 295 -18.19 2.85 -23.22
C PRO A 295 -18.71 4.26 -23.01
#